data_7c613f1bbe921479af59dbfaf1dda1ab
#
_entry.id   7c613f1bbe921479af59dbfaf1dda1ab
#
_cell.length_a   1.000
_cell.length_b   1.000
_cell.length_c   1.000
_cell.angle_alpha   90.00
_cell.angle_beta   90.00
_cell.angle_gamma   90.00
#
_symmetry.space_group_name_H-M   'P 1'
#
loop_
_entity.id
_entity.type
_entity.pdbx_description
1 polymer ?
#
loop_
_entity_poly.entity_id
_entity_poly.type
_entity_poly.pdbx_seq_one_letter_code
_entity_poly.pdbx_strand_id
1 'polypeptide(L)'
;NYFNQTYESLVTEYSNRESVKTFYQVWESPIITAGGKELMNDIIELCSGENIFKDIDQIAPKVSLEAVIIANPEVIIGSGAGLTKPEWLNYWEIWPSLKAVSEEHVYFIPPDLVQRQTPRTLIGTKQMCEHIDKARVD
;
A
#
# COMPACT_ATOMS: atom_id res chain seq x y z
N ASN A 1 -21.15 -16.57 2.41
CA ASN A 1 -20.13 -17.41 2.98
C ASN A 1 -19.11 -16.57 3.77
N TYR A 2 -18.17 -17.22 4.41
CA TYR A 2 -17.19 -16.54 5.27
C TYR A 2 -16.42 -15.45 4.52
N PHE A 3 -16.00 -15.75 3.29
CA PHE A 3 -15.24 -14.79 2.49
C PHE A 3 -16.05 -13.50 2.25
N ASN A 4 -17.30 -13.67 1.80
CA ASN A 4 -18.14 -12.52 1.49
C ASN A 4 -18.46 -11.69 2.73
N GLN A 5 -18.72 -12.37 3.85
CA GLN A 5 -19.04 -11.67 5.11
C GLN A 5 -17.83 -10.85 5.59
N THR A 6 -16.65 -11.43 5.53
CA THR A 6 -15.44 -10.75 5.95
C THR A 6 -15.15 -9.56 5.03
N TYR A 7 -15.31 -9.76 3.72
CA TYR A 7 -15.10 -8.69 2.75
C TYR A 7 -16.06 -7.51 3.01
N GLU A 8 -17.33 -7.82 3.21
CA GLU A 8 -18.33 -6.78 3.48
C GLU A 8 -18.06 -6.04 4.78
N SER A 9 -17.57 -6.75 5.80
CA SER A 9 -17.20 -6.11 7.06
C SER A 9 -16.07 -5.12 6.86
N LEU A 10 -15.06 -5.46 6.05
CA LEU A 10 -13.96 -4.56 5.77
C LEU A 10 -14.43 -3.33 4.99
N VAL A 11 -15.28 -3.53 3.99
CA VAL A 11 -15.84 -2.40 3.24
C VAL A 11 -16.60 -1.48 4.18
N THR A 12 -17.44 -2.04 5.03
CA THR A 12 -18.25 -1.24 5.96
C THR A 12 -17.36 -0.46 6.93
N GLU A 13 -16.31 -1.11 7.43
CA GLU A 13 -15.45 -0.50 8.43
C GLU A 13 -14.61 0.64 7.85
N TYR A 14 -14.11 0.50 6.61
CA TYR A 14 -13.10 1.42 6.09
C TYR A 14 -13.57 2.34 4.95
N SER A 15 -14.76 2.12 4.39
CA SER A 15 -15.15 2.83 3.17
C SER A 15 -15.43 4.32 3.34
N ASN A 16 -15.68 4.77 4.55
CA ASN A 16 -16.01 6.18 4.82
C ASN A 16 -14.94 6.91 5.60
N ARG A 17 -13.71 6.39 5.55
CA ARG A 17 -12.59 7.02 6.23
C ARG A 17 -11.97 8.12 5.38
N GLU A 18 -11.20 8.99 6.02
CA GLU A 18 -10.48 10.05 5.34
C GLU A 18 -9.46 9.47 4.37
N SER A 19 -9.33 10.07 3.18
CA SER A 19 -8.41 9.58 2.16
C SER A 19 -6.96 9.74 2.60
N VAL A 20 -6.15 8.69 2.37
CA VAL A 20 -4.72 8.70 2.72
C VAL A 20 -3.91 8.38 1.46
N LYS A 21 -2.97 9.27 1.11
CA LYS A 21 -2.09 9.05 -0.04
C LYS A 21 -1.16 7.89 0.26
N THR A 22 -1.25 6.84 -0.53
CA THR A 22 -0.59 5.56 -0.29
C THR A 22 0.36 5.22 -1.42
N PHE A 23 1.60 4.85 -1.09
CA PHE A 23 2.55 4.32 -2.06
C PHE A 23 2.83 2.86 -1.70
N TYR A 24 2.56 1.96 -2.65
CA TYR A 24 2.83 0.54 -2.51
C TYR A 24 4.03 0.19 -3.37
N GLN A 25 5.07 -0.38 -2.76
CA GLN A 25 6.32 -0.67 -3.46
C GLN A 25 6.58 -2.17 -3.50
N VAL A 26 6.83 -2.68 -4.71
CA VAL A 26 7.10 -4.10 -4.94
C VAL A 26 8.60 -4.38 -5.08
N TRP A 27 9.35 -3.42 -5.60
CA TRP A 27 10.79 -3.59 -5.85
C TRP A 27 11.47 -2.23 -5.76
N GLU A 28 12.80 -2.24 -5.60
CA GLU A 28 13.53 -0.98 -5.41
C GLU A 28 14.35 -0.51 -6.61
N SER A 29 14.79 -1.43 -7.47
CA SER A 29 15.73 -1.07 -8.55
C SER A 29 15.44 -1.88 -9.79
N PRO A 30 14.58 -1.40 -10.68
CA PRO A 30 13.85 -0.12 -10.62
C PRO A 30 12.75 -0.11 -9.57
N ILE A 31 12.27 1.08 -9.22
CA ILE A 31 11.14 1.17 -8.32
C ILE A 31 9.89 0.72 -9.07
N ILE A 32 9.24 -0.32 -8.55
CA ILE A 32 8.02 -0.88 -9.15
C ILE A 32 6.89 -0.74 -8.15
N THR A 33 5.75 -0.24 -8.61
CA THR A 33 4.56 -0.05 -7.80
C THR A 33 3.38 -0.79 -8.42
N ALA A 34 2.21 -0.68 -7.81
CA ALA A 34 0.95 -1.16 -8.40
C ALA A 34 0.24 0.01 -9.07
N GLY A 35 -0.12 -0.17 -10.33
CA GLY A 35 -0.90 0.83 -11.06
C GLY A 35 -2.40 0.62 -10.86
N GLY A 36 -3.20 1.38 -11.62
CA GLY A 36 -4.65 1.34 -11.46
C GLY A 36 -5.31 0.04 -11.86
N LYS A 37 -4.62 -0.83 -12.59
CA LYS A 37 -5.17 -2.11 -13.03
C LYS A 37 -4.80 -3.27 -12.12
N GLU A 38 -4.06 -3.02 -11.05
CA GLU A 38 -3.61 -4.08 -10.14
C GLU A 38 -4.64 -4.29 -9.02
N LEU A 39 -4.78 -5.56 -8.59
CA LEU A 39 -5.63 -5.90 -7.45
C LEU A 39 -5.30 -5.03 -6.23
N MET A 40 -4.03 -4.70 -6.03
CA MET A 40 -3.61 -3.88 -4.90
C MET A 40 -4.26 -2.51 -4.91
N ASN A 41 -4.50 -1.93 -6.11
CA ASN A 41 -5.19 -0.65 -6.17
C ASN A 41 -6.60 -0.76 -5.59
N ASP A 42 -7.30 -1.86 -5.89
CA ASP A 42 -8.65 -2.08 -5.36
C ASP A 42 -8.60 -2.24 -3.84
N ILE A 43 -7.58 -2.92 -3.32
CA ILE A 43 -7.42 -3.11 -1.89
C ILE A 43 -7.16 -1.76 -1.19
N ILE A 44 -6.29 -0.94 -1.78
CA ILE A 44 -5.99 0.38 -1.22
C ILE A 44 -7.26 1.23 -1.18
N GLU A 45 -8.06 1.21 -2.26
CA GLU A 45 -9.28 2.00 -2.33
C GLU A 45 -10.33 1.51 -1.33
N LEU A 46 -10.42 0.20 -1.12
CA LEU A 46 -11.31 -0.36 -0.12
C LEU A 46 -10.99 0.20 1.27
N CYS A 47 -9.72 0.43 1.55
CA CYS A 47 -9.26 0.96 2.83
C CYS A 47 -9.39 2.49 2.91
N SER A 48 -9.99 3.13 1.91
CA SER A 48 -10.06 4.59 1.75
C SER A 48 -8.68 5.22 1.60
N GLY A 49 -7.75 4.46 1.02
CA GLY A 49 -6.47 4.99 0.60
C GLY A 49 -6.54 5.49 -0.83
N GLU A 50 -5.60 6.33 -1.20
CA GLU A 50 -5.46 6.78 -2.57
C GLU A 50 -4.09 6.33 -3.07
N ASN A 51 -4.08 5.38 -4.02
CA ASN A 51 -2.84 4.97 -4.66
C ASN A 51 -2.31 6.14 -5.48
N ILE A 52 -1.12 6.64 -5.12
CA ILE A 52 -0.57 7.83 -5.80
C ILE A 52 -0.27 7.58 -7.28
N PHE A 53 -0.26 6.31 -7.72
CA PHE A 53 -0.05 5.96 -9.13
C PHE A 53 -1.27 5.29 -9.74
N LYS A 54 -2.46 5.57 -9.22
CA LYS A 54 -3.70 4.94 -9.69
C LYS A 54 -4.03 5.28 -11.15
N ASP A 55 -3.51 6.40 -11.64
CA ASP A 55 -3.81 6.85 -12.99
C ASP A 55 -2.93 6.19 -14.05
N ILE A 56 -1.92 5.41 -13.64
CA ILE A 56 -1.09 4.68 -14.59
C ILE A 56 -1.83 3.42 -15.00
N ASP A 57 -2.10 3.30 -16.30
CA ASP A 57 -2.88 2.20 -16.86
C ASP A 57 -2.00 0.97 -17.11
N GLN A 58 -1.38 0.47 -16.04
CA GLN A 58 -0.52 -0.70 -16.08
C GLN A 58 -0.67 -1.47 -14.76
N ILE A 59 -0.27 -2.74 -14.79
CA ILE A 59 -0.35 -3.58 -13.59
C ILE A 59 0.81 -3.26 -12.62
N ALA A 60 2.03 -3.27 -13.13
CA ALA A 60 3.22 -3.09 -12.28
C ALA A 60 4.17 -2.08 -12.94
N PRO A 61 3.81 -0.80 -12.97
CA PRO A 61 4.64 0.19 -13.64
C PRO A 61 5.92 0.50 -12.89
N LYS A 62 6.94 0.89 -13.66
CA LYS A 62 8.16 1.45 -13.10
C LYS A 62 7.93 2.94 -12.90
N VAL A 63 8.37 3.45 -11.76
CA VAL A 63 8.20 4.87 -11.45
C VAL A 63 9.54 5.45 -10.99
N SER A 64 9.68 6.76 -11.11
CA SER A 64 10.91 7.42 -10.69
C SER A 64 10.85 7.80 -9.22
N LEU A 65 12.02 7.92 -8.61
CA LEU A 65 12.11 8.39 -7.23
C LEU A 65 11.50 9.78 -7.10
N GLU A 66 11.74 10.66 -8.08
CA GLU A 66 11.21 12.01 -8.07
C GLU A 66 9.70 12.03 -8.07
N ALA A 67 9.07 11.10 -8.79
CA ALA A 67 7.61 11.03 -8.84
C ALA A 67 7.04 10.70 -7.45
N VAL A 68 7.70 9.82 -6.72
CA VAL A 68 7.27 9.48 -5.35
C VAL A 68 7.43 10.68 -4.43
N ILE A 69 8.57 11.39 -4.53
CA ILE A 69 8.86 12.54 -3.68
C ILE A 69 7.86 13.66 -3.94
N ILE A 70 7.54 13.93 -5.20
CA ILE A 70 6.58 14.96 -5.58
C ILE A 70 5.19 14.63 -5.06
N ALA A 71 4.79 13.37 -5.19
CA ALA A 71 3.47 12.94 -4.71
C ALA A 71 3.36 12.97 -3.19
N ASN A 72 4.48 12.83 -2.49
CA ASN A 72 4.58 12.92 -1.03
C ASN A 72 3.53 12.04 -0.32
N PRO A 73 3.65 10.71 -0.43
CA PRO A 73 2.67 9.82 0.20
C PRO A 73 2.68 9.94 1.72
N GLU A 74 1.53 9.70 2.31
CA GLU A 74 1.36 9.72 3.76
C GLU A 74 1.72 8.39 4.39
N VAL A 75 1.70 7.31 3.61
CA VAL A 75 2.11 5.98 4.05
C VAL A 75 2.83 5.28 2.91
N ILE A 76 3.89 4.55 3.24
CA ILE A 76 4.62 3.72 2.29
C ILE A 76 4.50 2.28 2.77
N ILE A 77 4.02 1.39 1.90
CA ILE A 77 3.87 -0.02 2.22
C ILE A 77 4.66 -0.81 1.19
N GLY A 78 5.64 -1.58 1.65
CA GLY A 78 6.46 -2.39 0.78
C GLY A 78 6.16 -3.86 0.93
N SER A 79 6.28 -4.62 -0.16
CA SER A 79 6.02 -6.04 -0.16
C SER A 79 7.27 -6.86 -0.45
N GLY A 80 7.96 -6.59 -1.55
CA GLY A 80 9.15 -7.36 -1.89
C GLY A 80 8.84 -8.79 -2.29
N ALA A 81 9.81 -9.68 -2.13
CA ALA A 81 9.72 -11.06 -2.59
C ALA A 81 9.80 -12.10 -1.46
N GLY A 82 9.98 -11.68 -0.22
CA GLY A 82 10.17 -12.61 0.89
C GLY A 82 9.13 -12.44 1.99
N LEU A 83 9.29 -13.22 3.05
CA LEU A 83 8.36 -13.19 4.18
C LEU A 83 8.76 -12.17 5.24
N THR A 84 9.95 -11.57 5.13
CA THR A 84 10.45 -10.60 6.07
C THR A 84 10.63 -9.26 5.38
N LYS A 85 10.61 -8.19 6.18
CA LYS A 85 10.78 -6.84 5.68
C LYS A 85 12.10 -6.71 4.91
N PRO A 86 12.07 -6.31 3.63
CA PRO A 86 13.31 -6.15 2.86
C PRO A 86 14.09 -4.93 3.36
N GLU A 87 15.43 -5.03 3.31
CA GLU A 87 16.29 -3.93 3.76
C GLU A 87 16.10 -2.67 2.93
N TRP A 88 15.77 -2.81 1.64
CA TRP A 88 15.62 -1.63 0.79
C TRP A 88 14.47 -0.73 1.24
N LEU A 89 13.54 -1.26 2.01
CA LEU A 89 12.45 -0.43 2.50
C LEU A 89 12.96 0.65 3.47
N ASN A 90 14.08 0.37 4.14
CA ASN A 90 14.69 1.34 5.06
C ASN A 90 15.38 2.49 4.32
N TYR A 91 15.60 2.38 3.02
CA TYR A 91 16.25 3.45 2.26
C TYR A 91 15.41 4.71 2.21
N TRP A 92 14.12 4.60 2.44
CA TRP A 92 13.25 5.80 2.49
C TRP A 92 13.63 6.73 3.64
N GLU A 93 14.32 6.22 4.66
CA GLU A 93 14.73 7.04 5.81
C GLU A 93 15.67 8.19 5.44
N ILE A 94 16.33 8.12 4.27
CA ILE A 94 17.18 9.23 3.82
C ILE A 94 16.38 10.40 3.26
N TRP A 95 15.04 10.26 3.19
CA TRP A 95 14.15 11.29 2.65
C TRP A 95 13.16 11.77 3.72
N PRO A 96 13.65 12.41 4.80
CA PRO A 96 12.75 12.82 5.89
C PRO A 96 11.74 13.90 5.50
N SER A 97 11.89 14.49 4.31
CA SER A 97 10.90 15.43 3.78
C SER A 97 9.60 14.76 3.40
N LEU A 98 9.61 13.43 3.19
CA LEU A 98 8.38 12.69 2.91
C LEU A 98 7.57 12.55 4.20
N LYS A 99 6.27 12.82 4.11
CA LYS A 99 5.40 12.73 5.27
C LYS A 99 5.40 11.33 5.88
N ALA A 100 5.38 10.30 5.03
CA ALA A 100 5.40 8.92 5.50
C ALA A 100 6.66 8.62 6.31
N VAL A 101 7.79 9.23 5.97
CA VAL A 101 9.05 9.00 6.68
C VAL A 101 9.09 9.80 7.97
N SER A 102 8.72 11.07 7.93
CA SER A 102 8.79 11.93 9.11
C SER A 102 7.80 11.48 10.21
N GLU A 103 6.69 10.87 9.82
CA GLU A 103 5.69 10.39 10.76
C GLU A 103 5.78 8.88 11.01
N GLU A 104 6.83 8.25 10.48
CA GLU A 104 7.13 6.84 10.71
C GLU A 104 6.03 5.88 10.22
N HIS A 105 5.47 6.16 9.05
CA HIS A 105 4.44 5.32 8.42
C HIS A 105 5.00 4.57 7.22
N VAL A 106 6.08 3.81 7.45
CA VAL A 106 6.67 2.92 6.45
C VAL A 106 6.51 1.50 6.97
N TYR A 107 5.73 0.69 6.27
CA TYR A 107 5.32 -0.63 6.72
C TYR A 107 5.63 -1.72 5.69
N PHE A 108 5.64 -2.96 6.13
CA PHE A 108 5.84 -4.14 5.30
C PHE A 108 4.59 -5.02 5.37
N ILE A 109 4.24 -5.63 4.23
CA ILE A 109 3.19 -6.63 4.17
C ILE A 109 3.71 -7.81 3.33
N PRO A 110 3.58 -9.07 3.81
CA PRO A 110 4.07 -10.20 3.04
C PRO A 110 3.38 -10.33 1.68
N PRO A 111 4.13 -10.58 0.61
CA PRO A 111 3.54 -10.59 -0.74
C PRO A 111 2.51 -11.68 -0.94
N ASP A 112 2.63 -12.82 -0.28
CA ASP A 112 1.66 -13.90 -0.44
C ASP A 112 0.28 -13.57 0.13
N LEU A 113 0.18 -12.49 0.92
CA LEU A 113 -1.11 -12.07 1.46
C LEU A 113 -1.87 -11.14 0.51
N VAL A 114 -1.21 -10.54 -0.47
CA VAL A 114 -1.84 -9.50 -1.29
C VAL A 114 -1.66 -9.66 -2.80
N GLN A 115 -0.84 -10.63 -3.24
CA GLN A 115 -0.53 -10.75 -4.66
C GLN A 115 -1.32 -11.84 -5.37
N ARG A 116 -2.24 -12.52 -4.69
CA ARG A 116 -3.09 -13.57 -5.25
C ARG A 116 -4.50 -13.45 -4.72
N GLN A 117 -5.47 -13.72 -5.57
CA GLN A 117 -6.86 -13.78 -5.14
C GLN A 117 -7.14 -15.12 -4.47
N THR A 118 -6.86 -15.19 -3.18
CA THR A 118 -7.09 -16.38 -2.34
C THR A 118 -7.77 -15.91 -1.05
N PRO A 119 -8.27 -16.84 -0.22
CA PRO A 119 -8.80 -16.43 1.08
C PRO A 119 -7.79 -15.67 1.94
N ARG A 120 -6.48 -15.91 1.73
CA ARG A 120 -5.44 -15.16 2.45
C ARG A 120 -5.43 -13.69 2.09
N THR A 121 -6.00 -13.31 0.94
CA THR A 121 -6.08 -11.91 0.53
C THR A 121 -6.89 -11.09 1.54
N LEU A 122 -7.87 -11.72 2.22
CA LEU A 122 -8.62 -11.01 3.26
C LEU A 122 -7.72 -10.61 4.43
N ILE A 123 -6.78 -11.48 4.80
CA ILE A 123 -5.83 -11.19 5.86
C ILE A 123 -4.94 -10.01 5.43
N GLY A 124 -4.43 -10.04 4.20
CA GLY A 124 -3.62 -8.97 3.66
C GLY A 124 -4.38 -7.66 3.54
N THR A 125 -5.65 -7.74 3.11
CA THR A 125 -6.49 -6.55 3.00
C THR A 125 -6.68 -5.90 4.37
N LYS A 126 -6.93 -6.71 5.39
CA LYS A 126 -7.09 -6.18 6.74
C LYS A 126 -5.81 -5.50 7.22
N GLN A 127 -4.65 -6.14 7.00
CA GLN A 127 -3.37 -5.55 7.38
C GLN A 127 -3.12 -4.24 6.63
N MET A 128 -3.44 -4.20 5.35
CA MET A 128 -3.29 -3.01 4.54
C MET A 128 -4.15 -1.87 5.10
N CYS A 129 -5.40 -2.16 5.43
CA CYS A 129 -6.29 -1.16 6.00
C CYS A 129 -5.79 -0.66 7.36
N GLU A 130 -5.25 -1.55 8.17
CA GLU A 130 -4.70 -1.17 9.47
C GLU A 130 -3.49 -0.25 9.31
N HIS A 131 -2.60 -0.54 8.36
CA HIS A 131 -1.44 0.32 8.10
C HIS A 131 -1.86 1.70 7.60
N ILE A 132 -2.79 1.74 6.66
CA ILE A 132 -3.28 3.01 6.12
C ILE A 132 -3.98 3.82 7.22
N ASP A 133 -4.75 3.13 8.07
CA ASP A 133 -5.49 3.78 9.13
C ASP A 133 -4.58 4.41 10.18
N LYS A 134 -3.39 3.85 10.40
CA LYS A 134 -2.42 4.44 11.32
C LYS A 134 -2.01 5.84 10.88
N ALA A 135 -1.96 6.09 9.58
CA ALA A 135 -1.61 7.42 9.08
C ALA A 135 -2.70 8.45 9.35
N ARG A 136 -3.93 8.01 9.64
CA ARG A 136 -5.04 8.93 9.95
C ARG A 136 -5.00 9.43 11.39
N VAL A 137 -4.31 8.71 12.26
CA VAL A 137 -4.29 9.05 13.68
C VAL A 137 -3.39 10.23 13.98
N ASP A 138 -2.40 10.43 13.14
CA ASP A 138 -1.45 11.53 13.29
C ASP A 138 -1.98 12.79 12.60
#